data_11ec3a8cf7b6c8a0c5f032d58ca8f795
#
_entry.id   11ec3a8cf7b6c8a0c5f032d58ca8f795
#
_cell.length_a   1.000
_cell.length_b   1.000
_cell.length_c   1.000
_cell.angle_alpha   90.00
_cell.angle_beta   90.00
_cell.angle_gamma   90.00
#
_symmetry.space_group_name_H-M   'P 1'
#
loop_
_entity.id
_entity.type
_entity.pdbx_description
1 polymer ?
#
loop_
_entity_poly.entity_id
_entity_poly.type
_entity_poly.pdbx_seq_one_letter_code
_entity_poly.pdbx_strand_id
1 'polypeptide(L)'
;MEGLLFFCCQSRETGPCVDRLGANGGALRIVLIAALALAACGRSERPAPPPPNRPAARVEAPPKRETAQCHADLRALGVAFEPLPDRQMGPGCAVLGTVKLLDVGVPTTNLGAIRCGQARTYAQWARNAVAPAAYQILGSELAKVESMGSFACRNVAGTGRRSGHAIANAIDIGGFVLKDGRRITILQDWRSSDPAVRQFLQTIRASACKRFGTVLGPDYNAAHRNHLHLEDDKATFCR
;
A
#
# COMPACT_ATOMS: atom_id res chain seq x y z
N MET A 1 28.76 2.86 -48.96
CA MET A 1 29.31 3.67 -47.89
C MET A 1 28.46 3.33 -46.69
N GLU A 2 28.69 2.17 -46.18
CA GLU A 2 29.45 1.79 -45.00
C GLU A 2 28.89 2.50 -43.75
N GLY A 3 28.16 1.73 -43.09
CA GLY A 3 27.56 1.57 -41.90
C GLY A 3 28.20 0.83 -40.82
N LEU A 4 28.43 1.12 -39.64
CA LEU A 4 28.93 0.26 -38.57
C LEU A 4 27.83 -0.05 -37.55
N LEU A 5 27.50 -1.33 -37.51
CA LEU A 5 26.77 -1.97 -36.42
C LEU A 5 27.69 -2.09 -35.20
N PHE A 6 27.25 -1.63 -34.05
CA PHE A 6 27.83 -2.01 -32.72
C PHE A 6 26.91 -3.03 -32.04
N PHE A 7 27.36 -4.26 -32.07
CA PHE A 7 26.85 -5.34 -31.22
C PHE A 7 27.44 -5.17 -29.80
N CYS A 8 26.60 -5.05 -28.83
CA CYS A 8 26.95 -5.17 -27.43
C CYS A 8 26.85 -6.64 -27.00
N CYS A 9 27.98 -7.26 -26.70
CA CYS A 9 28.07 -8.64 -26.25
C CYS A 9 27.89 -8.70 -24.74
N GLN A 10 26.87 -9.43 -24.32
CA GLN A 10 26.63 -9.85 -22.94
C GLN A 10 27.30 -11.21 -22.75
N SER A 11 28.23 -11.38 -21.83
CA SER A 11 28.46 -12.68 -21.18
C SER A 11 29.31 -12.58 -19.93
N ARG A 12 28.94 -13.38 -19.02
CA ARG A 12 29.48 -13.73 -17.71
C ARG A 12 30.87 -14.38 -17.77
N GLU A 13 31.50 -14.35 -16.59
CA GLU A 13 32.45 -15.33 -16.00
C GLU A 13 33.94 -15.14 -16.21
N THR A 14 34.54 -14.79 -15.08
CA THR A 14 35.77 -15.35 -14.43
C THR A 14 36.97 -15.77 -15.26
N GLY A 15 38.13 -15.16 -14.98
CA GLY A 15 39.47 -15.73 -15.15
C GLY A 15 40.51 -14.71 -15.59
N PRO A 16 41.69 -14.73 -14.95
CA PRO A 16 42.74 -13.76 -15.26
C PRO A 16 43.47 -14.13 -16.56
N CYS A 17 43.58 -13.17 -17.47
CA CYS A 17 44.45 -13.26 -18.63
C CYS A 17 45.90 -13.15 -18.20
N VAL A 18 46.69 -14.18 -18.48
CA VAL A 18 48.14 -14.19 -18.36
C VAL A 18 48.72 -13.87 -19.71
N ASP A 19 49.28 -12.71 -19.90
CA ASP A 19 50.06 -12.38 -21.06
C ASP A 19 51.53 -12.89 -20.86
N ARG A 20 51.92 -13.79 -21.78
CA ARG A 20 53.32 -14.19 -21.98
C ARG A 20 53.96 -13.24 -22.99
N LEU A 21 54.96 -12.54 -22.58
CA LEU A 21 55.98 -12.06 -23.51
C LEU A 21 57.38 -12.01 -22.83
N GLY A 22 58.27 -12.85 -23.35
CA GLY A 22 59.59 -12.55 -23.77
C GLY A 22 60.66 -12.16 -22.73
N ALA A 23 61.55 -13.11 -22.53
CA ALA A 23 62.84 -12.97 -21.86
C ALA A 23 63.73 -11.89 -22.44
N ASN A 24 64.44 -11.13 -21.59
CA ASN A 24 65.90 -10.94 -21.71
C ASN A 24 66.46 -10.21 -20.48
N GLY A 25 67.45 -10.82 -19.93
CA GLY A 25 68.59 -10.58 -19.16
C GLY A 25 68.87 -9.26 -18.45
N GLY A 26 69.26 -9.36 -17.23
CA GLY A 26 70.13 -8.35 -16.64
C GLY A 26 69.98 -8.09 -15.11
N ALA A 27 70.91 -8.61 -14.37
CA ALA A 27 71.41 -8.07 -13.11
C ALA A 27 70.58 -8.07 -11.83
N LEU A 28 70.91 -8.99 -11.01
CA LEU A 28 70.87 -9.10 -9.57
C LEU A 28 70.89 -7.75 -8.79
N ARG A 29 69.85 -7.39 -8.15
CA ARG A 29 69.80 -6.52 -6.95
C ARG A 29 68.78 -7.08 -5.96
N ILE A 30 69.36 -7.72 -4.92
CA ILE A 30 68.67 -8.20 -3.75
C ILE A 30 68.25 -6.95 -2.96
N VAL A 31 66.96 -6.64 -2.92
CA VAL A 31 66.37 -5.69 -1.96
C VAL A 31 65.54 -6.51 -0.99
N LEU A 32 66.05 -6.65 0.21
CA LEU A 32 65.29 -7.17 1.36
C LEU A 32 64.20 -6.17 1.69
N ILE A 33 62.95 -6.50 1.37
CA ILE A 33 61.77 -5.78 1.88
C ILE A 33 61.26 -6.59 3.07
N ALA A 34 61.51 -6.07 4.27
CA ALA A 34 60.89 -6.56 5.49
C ALA A 34 59.40 -6.42 5.42
N ALA A 35 58.67 -7.53 5.34
CA ALA A 35 57.20 -7.56 5.45
C ALA A 35 56.81 -7.29 6.90
N LEU A 36 56.46 -6.07 7.23
CA LEU A 36 55.68 -5.78 8.44
C LEU A 36 54.27 -6.33 8.26
N ALA A 37 54.02 -7.50 8.84
CA ALA A 37 52.70 -8.01 9.03
C ALA A 37 51.98 -7.15 10.09
N LEU A 38 51.20 -6.15 9.63
CA LEU A 38 50.23 -5.48 10.47
C LEU A 38 49.06 -6.45 10.72
N ALA A 39 49.11 -7.12 11.86
CA ALA A 39 47.96 -7.83 12.40
C ALA A 39 46.84 -6.79 12.73
N ALA A 40 45.97 -6.54 11.76
CA ALA A 40 44.73 -5.83 12.01
C ALA A 40 43.85 -6.76 12.85
N CYS A 41 43.92 -6.63 14.18
CA CYS A 41 42.93 -7.16 15.08
C CYS A 41 41.60 -6.45 14.75
N GLY A 42 40.78 -7.08 13.93
CA GLY A 42 39.41 -6.68 13.73
C GLY A 42 38.69 -6.71 15.08
N ARG A 43 38.55 -5.54 15.70
CA ARG A 43 37.60 -5.39 16.81
C ARG A 43 36.22 -5.71 16.24
N SER A 44 35.70 -6.89 16.57
CA SER A 44 34.30 -7.20 16.39
C SER A 44 33.54 -6.20 17.26
N GLU A 45 33.05 -5.11 16.66
CA GLU A 45 32.13 -4.21 17.34
C GLU A 45 30.90 -5.02 17.68
N ARG A 46 30.73 -5.28 18.97
CA ARG A 46 29.51 -5.87 19.50
C ARG A 46 28.36 -4.91 19.11
N PRO A 47 27.29 -5.41 18.48
CA PRO A 47 26.15 -4.55 18.13
C PRO A 47 25.74 -3.75 19.37
N ALA A 48 25.56 -2.44 19.19
CA ALA A 48 25.12 -1.57 20.28
C ALA A 48 23.80 -2.15 20.85
N PRO A 49 23.63 -2.19 22.18
CA PRO A 49 22.39 -2.63 22.79
C PRO A 49 21.24 -1.77 22.21
N PRO A 50 20.07 -2.37 21.96
CA PRO A 50 18.94 -1.61 21.47
C PRO A 50 18.67 -0.45 22.43
N PRO A 51 18.33 0.75 21.92
CA PRO A 51 18.08 1.91 22.76
C PRO A 51 17.02 1.57 23.81
N PRO A 52 17.19 2.02 25.04
CA PRO A 52 16.26 1.72 26.12
C PRO A 52 14.85 2.16 25.71
N ASN A 53 13.88 1.30 25.95
CA ASN A 53 12.46 1.38 25.64
C ASN A 53 11.97 2.83 25.40
N ARG A 54 11.96 3.23 24.13
CA ARG A 54 11.17 4.40 23.74
C ARG A 54 9.72 4.03 24.04
N PRO A 55 8.98 4.80 24.84
CA PRO A 55 7.57 4.51 25.08
C PRO A 55 6.90 4.26 23.74
N ALA A 56 6.19 3.15 23.60
CA ALA A 56 5.52 2.80 22.38
C ALA A 56 4.68 4.00 21.91
N ALA A 57 4.89 4.45 20.68
CA ALA A 57 4.25 5.65 20.14
C ALA A 57 2.73 5.54 20.33
N ARG A 58 2.19 6.38 21.18
CA ARG A 58 0.74 6.49 21.40
C ARG A 58 0.15 7.20 20.20
N VAL A 59 -0.92 6.66 19.66
CA VAL A 59 -1.68 7.34 18.60
C VAL A 59 -2.47 8.48 19.23
N GLU A 60 -2.41 9.66 18.65
CA GLU A 60 -3.18 10.81 19.12
C GLU A 60 -4.60 10.79 18.53
N ALA A 61 -5.58 11.11 19.36
CA ALA A 61 -6.96 11.27 18.91
C ALA A 61 -7.10 12.55 18.09
N PRO A 62 -7.96 12.56 17.06
CA PRO A 62 -8.31 13.80 16.38
C PRO A 62 -8.95 14.78 17.36
N PRO A 63 -8.81 16.09 17.13
CA PRO A 63 -9.46 17.11 17.96
C PRO A 63 -10.97 16.87 18.05
N LYS A 64 -11.55 17.05 19.24
CA LYS A 64 -13.00 16.86 19.46
C LYS A 64 -13.87 17.67 18.50
N ARG A 65 -13.44 18.89 18.16
CA ARG A 65 -14.15 19.75 17.19
C ARG A 65 -14.16 19.14 15.79
N GLU A 66 -13.04 18.56 15.36
CA GLU A 66 -12.92 17.89 14.06
C GLU A 66 -13.83 16.66 14.01
N THR A 67 -13.82 15.84 15.07
CA THR A 67 -14.70 14.68 15.18
C THR A 67 -16.18 15.08 15.15
N ALA A 68 -16.57 16.11 15.89
CA ALA A 68 -17.94 16.61 15.90
C ALA A 68 -18.39 17.13 14.52
N GLN A 69 -17.52 17.88 13.83
CA GLN A 69 -17.78 18.35 12.48
C GLN A 69 -17.93 17.18 11.50
N CYS A 70 -17.04 16.19 11.57
CA CYS A 70 -17.14 15.01 10.73
C CYS A 70 -18.44 14.22 10.96
N HIS A 71 -18.92 14.09 12.19
CA HIS A 71 -20.22 13.48 12.48
C HIS A 71 -21.37 14.29 11.89
N ALA A 72 -21.31 15.62 11.93
CA ALA A 72 -22.30 16.48 11.28
C ALA A 72 -22.30 16.28 9.77
N ASP A 73 -21.12 16.21 9.15
CA ASP A 73 -20.97 15.97 7.72
C ASP A 73 -21.56 14.60 7.29
N LEU A 74 -21.31 13.54 8.07
CA LEU A 74 -21.90 12.22 7.80
C LEU A 74 -23.42 12.26 7.87
N ARG A 75 -24.01 12.94 8.87
CA ARG A 75 -25.47 13.11 8.98
C ARG A 75 -26.02 13.91 7.80
N ALA A 76 -25.36 15.00 7.42
CA ALA A 76 -25.75 15.82 6.27
C ALA A 76 -25.71 15.03 4.95
N LEU A 77 -24.80 14.07 4.84
CA LEU A 77 -24.76 13.10 3.74
C LEU A 77 -25.84 12.02 3.86
N GLY A 78 -26.66 11.99 4.92
CA GLY A 78 -27.64 10.92 5.14
C GLY A 78 -27.00 9.55 5.39
N VAL A 79 -25.80 9.51 5.95
CA VAL A 79 -25.13 8.27 6.36
C VAL A 79 -25.59 7.88 7.75
N ALA A 80 -26.08 6.66 7.92
CA ALA A 80 -26.35 6.10 9.24
C ALA A 80 -25.06 5.51 9.83
N PHE A 81 -24.73 5.92 11.04
CA PHE A 81 -23.51 5.46 11.74
C PHE A 81 -23.67 5.54 13.25
N GLU A 82 -22.82 4.81 13.95
CA GLU A 82 -22.68 4.81 15.39
C GLU A 82 -21.26 5.24 15.77
N PRO A 83 -21.06 6.29 16.59
CA PRO A 83 -19.74 6.63 17.13
C PRO A 83 -19.21 5.51 18.02
N LEU A 84 -17.95 5.16 17.84
CA LEU A 84 -17.30 4.16 18.68
C LEU A 84 -16.44 4.80 19.75
N PRO A 85 -16.30 4.17 20.93
CA PRO A 85 -15.44 4.67 21.99
C PRO A 85 -13.97 4.61 21.57
N ASP A 86 -13.22 5.66 21.93
CA ASP A 86 -11.79 5.74 21.70
C ASP A 86 -11.02 4.68 22.48
N ARG A 87 -10.17 3.91 21.79
CA ARG A 87 -9.35 2.85 22.40
C ARG A 87 -7.95 2.81 21.79
N GLN A 88 -6.93 2.72 22.65
CA GLN A 88 -5.58 2.31 22.23
C GLN A 88 -5.55 0.77 22.19
N MET A 89 -5.15 0.20 21.07
CA MET A 89 -5.17 -1.24 20.84
C MET A 89 -3.77 -1.87 20.94
N GLY A 90 -2.75 -1.05 21.08
CA GLY A 90 -1.34 -1.44 21.19
C GLY A 90 -0.41 -0.38 20.64
N PRO A 91 0.90 -0.65 20.60
CA PRO A 91 1.88 0.29 20.08
C PRO A 91 1.59 0.69 18.63
N GLY A 92 1.23 1.96 18.40
CA GLY A 92 0.89 2.48 17.08
C GLY A 92 -0.42 1.93 16.49
N CYS A 93 -1.28 1.32 17.33
CA CYS A 93 -2.59 0.80 16.92
C CYS A 93 -3.68 1.42 17.80
N ALA A 94 -4.69 2.00 17.17
CA ALA A 94 -5.79 2.62 17.90
C ALA A 94 -7.06 2.76 17.04
N VAL A 95 -8.21 2.76 17.70
CA VAL A 95 -9.50 3.16 17.14
C VAL A 95 -9.90 4.45 17.84
N LEU A 96 -9.62 5.60 17.22
CA LEU A 96 -9.80 6.94 17.77
C LEU A 96 -10.56 7.82 16.77
N GLY A 97 -11.61 8.48 17.23
CA GLY A 97 -12.50 9.25 16.35
C GLY A 97 -13.12 8.38 15.26
N THR A 98 -13.45 7.13 15.60
CA THR A 98 -13.98 6.13 14.68
C THR A 98 -15.48 6.00 14.80
N VAL A 99 -16.08 5.49 13.73
CA VAL A 99 -17.50 5.15 13.66
C VAL A 99 -17.68 3.72 13.16
N LYS A 100 -18.83 3.13 13.47
CA LYS A 100 -19.37 1.97 12.77
C LYS A 100 -20.37 2.47 11.75
N LEU A 101 -20.13 2.18 10.49
CA LEU A 101 -21.08 2.50 9.43
C LEU A 101 -22.23 1.49 9.44
N LEU A 102 -23.46 1.97 9.47
CA LEU A 102 -24.68 1.17 9.47
C LEU A 102 -25.35 1.18 8.08
N ASP A 103 -25.44 2.36 7.47
CA ASP A 103 -25.94 2.53 6.10
C ASP A 103 -25.24 3.72 5.44
N VAL A 104 -24.63 3.46 4.31
CA VAL A 104 -24.00 4.48 3.46
C VAL A 104 -24.78 4.71 2.17
N GLY A 105 -26.00 4.16 2.05
CA GLY A 105 -26.81 4.18 0.82
C GLY A 105 -26.40 3.10 -0.21
N VAL A 106 -25.34 2.36 0.07
CA VAL A 106 -24.91 1.16 -0.68
C VAL A 106 -24.48 0.13 0.35
N PRO A 107 -25.14 -1.03 0.43
CA PRO A 107 -24.77 -2.08 1.36
C PRO A 107 -23.29 -2.42 1.23
N THR A 108 -22.57 -2.44 2.35
CA THR A 108 -21.14 -2.79 2.40
C THR A 108 -20.91 -3.83 3.48
N THR A 109 -20.28 -4.93 3.11
CA THR A 109 -20.01 -6.02 4.06
C THR A 109 -18.65 -5.87 4.73
N ASN A 110 -18.50 -6.50 5.91
CA ASN A 110 -17.23 -6.66 6.62
C ASN A 110 -16.51 -5.34 6.98
N LEU A 111 -17.27 -4.27 7.25
CA LEU A 111 -16.73 -3.03 7.79
C LEU A 111 -16.70 -3.08 9.31
N GLY A 112 -15.49 -2.92 9.87
CA GLY A 112 -15.26 -2.71 11.30
C GLY A 112 -15.22 -1.22 11.66
N ALA A 113 -14.47 -0.90 12.72
CA ALA A 113 -14.19 0.48 13.07
C ALA A 113 -13.49 1.20 11.91
N ILE A 114 -13.94 2.40 11.60
CA ILE A 114 -13.37 3.23 10.53
C ILE A 114 -13.31 4.68 11.00
N ARG A 115 -12.20 5.39 10.75
CA ARG A 115 -12.09 6.82 11.06
C ARG A 115 -13.17 7.60 10.35
N CYS A 116 -13.71 8.61 11.03
CA CYS A 116 -14.83 9.37 10.50
C CYS A 116 -14.53 10.03 9.14
N GLY A 117 -13.32 10.59 8.92
CA GLY A 117 -12.90 11.12 7.63
C GLY A 117 -12.91 10.07 6.53
N GLN A 118 -12.28 8.92 6.78
CA GLN A 118 -12.26 7.77 5.89
C GLN A 118 -13.68 7.28 5.57
N ALA A 119 -14.57 7.24 6.57
CA ALA A 119 -15.97 6.85 6.41
C ALA A 119 -16.74 7.81 5.47
N ARG A 120 -16.52 9.11 5.65
CA ARG A 120 -17.13 10.16 4.80
C ARG A 120 -16.66 10.04 3.35
N THR A 121 -15.36 9.95 3.13
CA THR A 121 -14.77 9.81 1.80
C THR A 121 -15.23 8.52 1.12
N TYR A 122 -15.31 7.42 1.87
CA TYR A 122 -15.83 6.14 1.38
C TYR A 122 -17.30 6.23 0.97
N ALA A 123 -18.16 6.79 1.81
CA ALA A 123 -19.59 6.93 1.51
C ALA A 123 -19.83 7.75 0.24
N GLN A 124 -19.12 8.85 0.08
CA GLN A 124 -19.18 9.67 -1.14
C GLN A 124 -18.70 8.91 -2.39
N TRP A 125 -17.60 8.15 -2.27
CA TRP A 125 -17.09 7.34 -3.37
C TRP A 125 -18.07 6.24 -3.78
N ALA A 126 -18.59 5.49 -2.81
CA ALA A 126 -19.54 4.40 -3.07
C ALA A 126 -20.80 4.89 -3.78
N ARG A 127 -21.39 5.99 -3.30
CA ARG A 127 -22.63 6.56 -3.84
C ARG A 127 -22.45 7.28 -5.17
N ASN A 128 -21.41 8.10 -5.27
CA ASN A 128 -21.27 9.08 -6.35
C ASN A 128 -20.33 8.62 -7.46
N ALA A 129 -19.64 7.47 -7.28
CA ALA A 129 -18.78 6.90 -8.29
C ALA A 129 -19.08 5.43 -8.56
N VAL A 130 -19.07 4.56 -7.53
CA VAL A 130 -19.22 3.12 -7.75
C VAL A 130 -20.62 2.77 -8.23
N ALA A 131 -21.67 3.23 -7.53
CA ALA A 131 -23.04 2.90 -7.89
C ALA A 131 -23.43 3.44 -9.28
N PRO A 132 -23.16 4.70 -9.64
CA PRO A 132 -23.42 5.19 -11.00
C PRO A 132 -22.60 4.46 -12.06
N ALA A 133 -21.33 4.15 -11.81
CA ALA A 133 -20.49 3.43 -12.77
C ALA A 133 -21.01 2.00 -13.02
N ALA A 134 -21.49 1.31 -11.98
CA ALA A 134 -22.10 0.00 -12.14
C ALA A 134 -23.31 0.07 -13.08
N TYR A 135 -24.21 1.01 -12.86
CA TYR A 135 -25.38 1.18 -13.70
C TYR A 135 -25.03 1.59 -15.14
N GLN A 136 -24.17 2.60 -15.30
CA GLN A 136 -23.86 3.17 -16.62
C GLN A 136 -22.99 2.26 -17.49
N ILE A 137 -22.04 1.53 -16.89
CA ILE A 137 -21.07 0.73 -17.63
C ILE A 137 -21.49 -0.74 -17.72
N LEU A 138 -22.08 -1.28 -16.64
CA LEU A 138 -22.43 -2.69 -16.56
C LEU A 138 -23.92 -2.96 -16.79
N GLY A 139 -24.75 -1.91 -16.92
CA GLY A 139 -26.17 -2.01 -17.14
C GLY A 139 -26.99 -2.55 -15.97
N SER A 140 -26.41 -2.62 -14.76
CA SER A 140 -27.08 -3.14 -13.57
C SER A 140 -26.73 -2.32 -12.34
N GLU A 141 -27.70 -2.15 -11.44
CA GLU A 141 -27.46 -1.47 -10.18
C GLU A 141 -26.53 -2.25 -9.27
N LEU A 142 -25.76 -1.50 -8.47
CA LEU A 142 -24.93 -2.07 -7.42
C LEU A 142 -25.82 -2.58 -6.27
N ALA A 143 -25.72 -3.86 -5.94
CA ALA A 143 -26.40 -4.47 -4.80
C ALA A 143 -25.59 -4.33 -3.52
N LYS A 144 -24.26 -4.51 -3.58
CA LYS A 144 -23.37 -4.34 -2.42
C LYS A 144 -21.90 -4.20 -2.84
N VAL A 145 -21.13 -3.59 -1.94
CA VAL A 145 -19.66 -3.60 -1.97
C VAL A 145 -19.14 -4.65 -0.97
N GLU A 146 -18.19 -5.46 -1.38
CA GLU A 146 -17.54 -6.46 -0.54
C GLU A 146 -16.18 -5.92 -0.05
N SER A 147 -16.15 -5.51 1.21
CA SER A 147 -14.92 -5.07 1.88
C SER A 147 -14.19 -6.26 2.50
N MET A 148 -12.87 -6.16 2.55
CA MET A 148 -11.99 -7.10 3.26
C MET A 148 -11.62 -6.58 4.66
N GLY A 149 -12.16 -5.43 5.06
CA GLY A 149 -11.99 -4.85 6.39
C GLY A 149 -11.44 -3.44 6.40
N SER A 150 -11.53 -2.80 7.57
CA SER A 150 -11.07 -1.41 7.79
C SER A 150 -10.04 -1.29 8.92
N PHE A 151 -10.16 -2.04 10.00
CA PHE A 151 -9.21 -2.03 11.11
C PHE A 151 -8.44 -3.35 11.22
N ALA A 152 -7.12 -3.23 11.28
CA ALA A 152 -6.22 -4.35 11.57
C ALA A 152 -4.91 -3.82 12.15
N CYS A 153 -4.58 -4.21 13.39
CA CYS A 153 -3.32 -3.83 14.04
C CYS A 153 -2.15 -4.59 13.39
N ARG A 154 -1.67 -4.10 12.26
CA ARG A 154 -0.60 -4.72 11.47
C ARG A 154 0.34 -3.68 10.86
N ASN A 155 1.51 -4.12 10.46
CA ASN A 155 2.42 -3.31 9.65
C ASN A 155 2.08 -3.43 8.16
N VAL A 156 2.60 -2.49 7.38
CA VAL A 156 2.69 -2.63 5.93
C VAL A 156 3.57 -3.85 5.63
N ALA A 157 3.11 -4.70 4.72
CA ALA A 157 3.79 -5.94 4.37
C ALA A 157 5.27 -5.73 4.04
N GLY A 158 6.16 -6.51 4.67
CA GLY A 158 7.60 -6.42 4.48
C GLY A 158 8.29 -5.20 5.13
N THR A 159 7.60 -4.44 5.99
CA THR A 159 8.17 -3.24 6.65
C THR A 159 7.88 -3.20 8.16
N GLY A 160 8.63 -2.37 8.90
CA GLY A 160 8.33 -2.05 10.30
C GLY A 160 7.30 -0.93 10.49
N ARG A 161 6.81 -0.31 9.40
CA ARG A 161 5.88 0.82 9.44
C ARG A 161 4.44 0.35 9.64
N ARG A 162 3.69 0.99 10.51
CA ARG A 162 2.25 0.72 10.69
C ARG A 162 1.48 1.03 9.41
N SER A 163 0.52 0.16 9.10
CA SER A 163 -0.45 0.36 8.03
C SER A 163 -1.53 1.37 8.47
N GLY A 164 -2.18 2.05 7.54
CA GLY A 164 -3.36 2.88 7.79
C GLY A 164 -4.50 2.12 8.48
N HIS A 165 -4.59 0.82 8.26
CA HIS A 165 -5.52 -0.05 8.99
C HIS A 165 -5.27 -0.07 10.52
N ALA A 166 -4.02 0.11 10.96
CA ALA A 166 -3.69 0.10 12.39
C ALA A 166 -4.33 1.26 13.17
N ILE A 167 -4.75 2.29 12.48
CA ILE A 167 -5.47 3.44 13.02
C ILE A 167 -6.87 3.61 12.41
N ALA A 168 -7.41 2.54 11.81
CA ALA A 168 -8.71 2.53 11.13
C ALA A 168 -8.87 3.59 10.03
N ASN A 169 -7.77 4.04 9.41
CA ASN A 169 -7.77 5.06 8.36
C ASN A 169 -7.60 4.47 6.94
N ALA A 170 -7.94 3.20 6.77
CA ALA A 170 -7.91 2.51 5.49
C ALA A 170 -9.09 1.54 5.36
N ILE A 171 -9.43 1.19 4.13
CA ILE A 171 -10.41 0.16 3.79
C ILE A 171 -9.92 -0.62 2.58
N ASP A 172 -10.03 -1.94 2.64
CA ASP A 172 -9.72 -2.84 1.53
C ASP A 172 -11.02 -3.29 0.85
N ILE A 173 -11.14 -3.07 -0.46
CA ILE A 173 -12.30 -3.43 -1.28
C ILE A 173 -11.95 -4.61 -2.17
N GLY A 174 -12.58 -5.76 -1.93
CA GLY A 174 -12.35 -7.01 -2.65
C GLY A 174 -13.27 -7.23 -3.86
N GLY A 175 -14.48 -6.65 -3.85
CA GLY A 175 -15.43 -6.91 -4.93
C GLY A 175 -16.74 -6.15 -4.83
N PHE A 176 -17.59 -6.41 -5.81
CA PHE A 176 -18.87 -5.76 -6.04
C PHE A 176 -19.90 -6.81 -6.48
N VAL A 177 -21.11 -6.73 -5.96
CA VAL A 177 -22.22 -7.56 -6.41
C VAL A 177 -23.27 -6.64 -7.03
N LEU A 178 -23.75 -7.02 -8.19
CA LEU A 178 -24.79 -6.32 -8.94
C LEU A 178 -26.17 -6.92 -8.61
N LYS A 179 -27.24 -6.15 -8.87
CA LYS A 179 -28.61 -6.64 -8.66
C LYS A 179 -29.03 -7.77 -9.62
N ASP A 180 -28.35 -7.88 -10.77
CA ASP A 180 -28.56 -8.99 -11.70
C ASP A 180 -27.85 -10.29 -11.30
N GLY A 181 -27.17 -10.30 -10.14
CA GLY A 181 -26.48 -11.46 -9.57
C GLY A 181 -25.01 -11.59 -9.98
N ARG A 182 -24.52 -10.80 -10.93
CA ARG A 182 -23.08 -10.79 -11.27
C ARG A 182 -22.26 -10.34 -10.08
N ARG A 183 -21.15 -11.03 -9.84
CA ARG A 183 -20.15 -10.67 -8.83
C ARG A 183 -18.83 -10.36 -9.54
N ILE A 184 -18.32 -9.15 -9.33
CA ILE A 184 -17.06 -8.66 -9.91
C ILE A 184 -16.07 -8.53 -8.78
N THR A 185 -14.89 -9.16 -8.90
CA THR A 185 -13.85 -9.14 -7.88
C THR A 185 -12.57 -8.54 -8.42
N ILE A 186 -11.82 -7.88 -7.54
CA ILE A 186 -10.50 -7.36 -7.92
C ILE A 186 -9.56 -8.49 -8.29
N LEU A 187 -9.62 -9.64 -7.58
CA LEU A 187 -8.74 -10.78 -7.83
C LEU A 187 -8.88 -11.38 -9.22
N GLN A 188 -10.13 -11.58 -9.67
CA GLN A 188 -10.40 -12.34 -10.88
C GLN A 188 -10.58 -11.42 -12.11
N ASP A 189 -11.15 -10.23 -11.88
CA ASP A 189 -11.69 -9.41 -12.95
C ASP A 189 -10.86 -8.17 -13.28
N TRP A 190 -9.77 -7.91 -12.53
CA TRP A 190 -8.90 -6.76 -12.80
C TRP A 190 -8.40 -6.70 -14.23
N ARG A 191 -8.12 -7.88 -14.80
CA ARG A 191 -7.70 -8.06 -16.21
C ARG A 191 -8.71 -8.87 -17.00
N SER A 192 -10.00 -8.74 -16.69
CA SER A 192 -11.09 -9.45 -17.37
C SER A 192 -11.01 -9.31 -18.89
N SER A 193 -11.38 -10.35 -19.62
CA SER A 193 -11.57 -10.26 -21.08
C SER A 193 -12.77 -9.38 -21.44
N ASP A 194 -13.75 -9.23 -20.56
CA ASP A 194 -14.89 -8.32 -20.76
C ASP A 194 -14.43 -6.86 -20.65
N PRO A 195 -14.55 -6.06 -21.71
CA PRO A 195 -14.12 -4.67 -21.71
C PRO A 195 -14.96 -3.79 -20.77
N ALA A 196 -16.25 -4.09 -20.58
CA ALA A 196 -17.11 -3.32 -19.68
C ALA A 196 -16.70 -3.51 -18.21
N VAL A 197 -16.37 -4.75 -17.83
CA VAL A 197 -15.87 -5.04 -16.48
C VAL A 197 -14.53 -4.33 -16.22
N ARG A 198 -13.61 -4.37 -17.17
CA ARG A 198 -12.35 -3.63 -17.04
C ARG A 198 -12.58 -2.13 -16.93
N GLN A 199 -13.43 -1.57 -17.79
CA GLN A 199 -13.77 -0.15 -17.78
C GLN A 199 -14.37 0.26 -16.42
N PHE A 200 -15.29 -0.53 -15.87
CA PHE A 200 -15.87 -0.30 -14.56
C PHE A 200 -14.78 -0.22 -13.47
N LEU A 201 -13.94 -1.25 -13.37
CA LEU A 201 -12.88 -1.31 -12.34
C LEU A 201 -11.89 -0.15 -12.46
N GLN A 202 -11.50 0.22 -13.69
CA GLN A 202 -10.61 1.35 -13.95
C GLN A 202 -11.26 2.69 -13.61
N THR A 203 -12.54 2.85 -13.93
CA THR A 203 -13.30 4.08 -13.63
C THR A 203 -13.42 4.31 -12.13
N ILE A 204 -13.80 3.28 -11.37
CA ILE A 204 -13.94 3.41 -9.91
C ILE A 204 -12.59 3.63 -9.22
N ARG A 205 -11.51 2.99 -9.70
CA ARG A 205 -10.14 3.25 -9.22
C ARG A 205 -9.71 4.69 -9.52
N ALA A 206 -9.87 5.16 -10.74
CA ALA A 206 -9.54 6.54 -11.11
C ALA A 206 -10.33 7.56 -10.26
N SER A 207 -11.60 7.25 -9.96
CA SER A 207 -12.42 8.05 -9.05
C SER A 207 -11.93 8.00 -7.60
N ALA A 208 -11.47 6.84 -7.13
CA ALA A 208 -10.84 6.70 -5.81
C ALA A 208 -9.58 7.56 -5.70
N CYS A 209 -8.71 7.55 -6.70
CA CYS A 209 -7.47 8.35 -6.72
C CYS A 209 -7.69 9.88 -6.65
N LYS A 210 -8.88 10.33 -6.98
CA LYS A 210 -9.26 11.76 -6.84
C LYS A 210 -9.78 12.12 -5.44
N ARG A 211 -10.04 11.16 -4.59
CA ARG A 211 -10.71 11.34 -3.29
C ARG A 211 -9.87 10.89 -2.12
N PHE A 212 -9.14 9.79 -2.27
CA PHE A 212 -8.27 9.24 -1.24
C PHE A 212 -6.83 9.67 -1.50
N GLY A 213 -6.06 9.84 -0.43
CA GLY A 213 -4.65 10.22 -0.55
C GLY A 213 -3.78 9.07 -1.03
N THR A 214 -4.04 7.85 -0.53
CA THR A 214 -3.36 6.63 -0.98
C THR A 214 -4.37 5.64 -1.56
N VAL A 215 -4.13 5.21 -2.81
CA VAL A 215 -4.88 4.15 -3.48
C VAL A 215 -3.90 3.14 -4.07
N LEU A 216 -4.01 1.89 -3.63
CA LEU A 216 -3.18 0.79 -4.12
C LEU A 216 -4.07 -0.30 -4.71
N GLY A 217 -3.61 -0.94 -5.77
CA GLY A 217 -4.33 -2.01 -6.43
C GLY A 217 -3.39 -3.08 -7.01
N PRO A 218 -3.91 -3.99 -7.84
CA PRO A 218 -3.16 -5.11 -8.39
C PRO A 218 -1.94 -4.72 -9.21
N ASP A 219 -1.91 -3.52 -9.77
CA ASP A 219 -0.77 -3.02 -10.56
C ASP A 219 0.37 -2.49 -9.69
N TYR A 220 0.15 -2.32 -8.38
CA TYR A 220 1.18 -1.85 -7.46
C TYR A 220 2.13 -2.97 -7.03
N ASN A 221 1.58 -4.04 -6.43
CA ASN A 221 2.39 -5.20 -6.00
C ASN A 221 1.50 -6.41 -5.66
N ALA A 222 2.14 -7.55 -5.44
CA ALA A 222 1.47 -8.82 -5.17
C ALA A 222 0.60 -8.81 -3.89
N ALA A 223 0.91 -7.96 -2.90
CA ALA A 223 0.12 -7.88 -1.67
C ALA A 223 -1.28 -7.28 -1.93
N HIS A 224 -1.43 -6.47 -2.99
CA HIS A 224 -2.69 -5.83 -3.38
C HIS A 224 -3.38 -6.51 -4.58
N ARG A 225 -2.96 -7.73 -4.97
CA ARG A 225 -3.50 -8.44 -6.15
C ARG A 225 -5.01 -8.69 -6.11
N ASN A 226 -5.62 -8.69 -4.93
CA ASN A 226 -7.00 -9.10 -4.69
C ASN A 226 -7.91 -8.01 -4.11
N HIS A 227 -7.43 -6.77 -3.99
CA HIS A 227 -8.21 -5.67 -3.45
C HIS A 227 -7.69 -4.29 -3.90
N LEU A 228 -8.55 -3.30 -3.78
CA LEU A 228 -8.17 -1.90 -3.76
C LEU A 228 -8.02 -1.46 -2.31
N HIS A 229 -6.82 -1.05 -1.92
CA HIS A 229 -6.56 -0.40 -0.64
C HIS A 229 -6.78 1.10 -0.78
N LEU A 230 -7.66 1.65 0.04
CA LEU A 230 -8.08 3.06 0.02
C LEU A 230 -7.79 3.68 1.38
N GLU A 231 -6.93 4.71 1.43
CA GLU A 231 -6.55 5.40 2.66
C GLU A 231 -6.80 6.91 2.56
N ASP A 232 -7.51 7.46 3.54
CA ASP A 232 -7.78 8.90 3.64
C ASP A 232 -6.64 9.58 4.40
N ASP A 233 -5.54 9.75 3.71
CA ASP A 233 -4.35 10.45 4.20
C ASP A 233 -4.04 11.68 3.34
N LYS A 234 -2.93 12.36 3.62
CA LYS A 234 -2.50 13.56 2.87
C LYS A 234 -1.58 13.23 1.69
N ALA A 235 -1.39 11.95 1.37
CA ALA A 235 -0.59 11.56 0.23
C ALA A 235 -1.32 11.82 -1.09
N THR A 236 -0.58 11.74 -2.19
CA THR A 236 -1.11 11.77 -3.57
C THR A 236 -0.58 10.55 -4.31
N PHE A 237 -0.73 9.38 -3.67
CA PHE A 237 -0.12 8.14 -4.14
C PHE A 237 -1.19 7.17 -4.69
N CYS A 238 -1.27 7.07 -6.00
CA CYS A 238 -2.20 6.21 -6.72
C CYS A 238 -1.43 5.23 -7.62
N ARG A 239 -1.47 3.92 -7.29
CA ARG A 239 -0.76 2.85 -8.01
C ARG A 239 -1.63 1.60 -8.19
#